data_a9a1ec267420a6f0303f57ea4d098f17
#
_entry.id   a9a1ec267420a6f0303f57ea4d098f17
#
_cell.length_a   1.000
_cell.length_b   1.000
_cell.length_c   1.000
_cell.angle_alpha   90.00
_cell.angle_beta   90.00
_cell.angle_gamma   90.00
#
_symmetry.space_group_name_H-M   'P 1'
#
loop_
_entity.id
_entity.type
_entity.pdbx_description
1 polymer ?
#
loop_
_entity_poly.entity_id
_entity_poly.type
_entity_poly.pdbx_seq_one_letter_code
_entity_poly.pdbx_strand_id
1 'polypeptide(L)'
;MEQRKWTDWLSEDDLAFLKRFVLSSGSLKELARVYDVSYPTVRLRLDRLIEKVRILDSTTITSDFERLLRTLFAEGKFDINTLNVILAAQRKSTEEKK
;
A
#
# COMPACT_ATOMS: atom_id res chain seq x y z
N MET A 1 12.74 -20.97 0.46
CA MET A 1 11.39 -20.39 0.42
C MET A 1 11.48 -18.93 0.01
N GLU A 2 10.74 -18.55 -0.98
CA GLU A 2 10.78 -17.17 -1.47
C GLU A 2 10.03 -16.22 -0.53
N GLN A 3 10.66 -15.09 -0.28
CA GLN A 3 10.00 -14.03 0.47
C GLN A 3 9.08 -13.26 -0.48
N ARG A 4 7.91 -12.90 0.02
CA ARG A 4 7.00 -12.08 -0.76
C ARG A 4 7.51 -10.67 -0.87
N LYS A 5 7.45 -10.12 -2.08
CA LYS A 5 7.81 -8.74 -2.34
C LYS A 5 6.59 -7.86 -2.09
N TRP A 6 6.83 -6.57 -1.80
CA TRP A 6 5.72 -5.64 -1.62
C TRP A 6 4.80 -5.60 -2.85
N THR A 7 5.34 -5.84 -4.04
CA THR A 7 4.54 -5.87 -5.26
C THR A 7 3.50 -6.98 -5.27
N ASP A 8 3.75 -8.07 -4.55
CA ASP A 8 2.82 -9.18 -4.47
C ASP A 8 1.53 -8.83 -3.72
N TRP A 9 1.56 -7.75 -2.94
CA TRP A 9 0.43 -7.31 -2.13
C TRP A 9 -0.38 -6.20 -2.78
N LEU A 10 0.05 -5.71 -3.94
CA LEU A 10 -0.67 -4.67 -4.67
C LEU A 10 -1.73 -5.30 -5.56
N SER A 11 -2.85 -4.58 -5.72
CA SER A 11 -3.91 -5.00 -6.64
C SER A 11 -3.45 -4.86 -8.09
N GLU A 12 -4.18 -5.47 -8.99
CA GLU A 12 -3.92 -5.30 -10.42
C GLU A 12 -4.05 -3.83 -10.84
N ASP A 13 -5.02 -3.12 -10.25
CA ASP A 13 -5.20 -1.69 -10.52
C ASP A 13 -4.02 -0.87 -10.04
N ASP A 14 -3.47 -1.20 -8.87
CA ASP A 14 -2.28 -0.53 -8.34
C ASP A 14 -1.09 -0.75 -9.26
N LEU A 15 -0.90 -1.97 -9.71
CA LEU A 15 0.21 -2.31 -10.60
C LEU A 15 0.06 -1.63 -11.96
N ALA A 16 -1.15 -1.56 -12.47
CA ALA A 16 -1.43 -0.85 -13.73
C ALA A 16 -1.13 0.64 -13.61
N PHE A 17 -1.52 1.24 -12.48
CA PHE A 17 -1.24 2.64 -12.21
C PHE A 17 0.28 2.87 -12.15
N LEU A 18 0.98 2.04 -11.41
CA LEU A 18 2.44 2.15 -11.27
C LEU A 18 3.12 2.02 -12.62
N LYS A 19 2.70 1.08 -13.44
CA LYS A 19 3.25 0.90 -14.78
C LYS A 19 3.06 2.15 -15.63
N ARG A 20 1.85 2.72 -15.62
CA ARG A 20 1.57 3.92 -16.40
C ARG A 20 2.33 5.13 -15.90
N PHE A 21 2.51 5.22 -14.58
CA PHE A 21 3.30 6.28 -13.99
C PHE A 21 4.74 6.23 -14.50
N VAL A 22 5.33 5.04 -14.50
CA VAL A 22 6.70 4.84 -14.99
C VAL A 22 6.77 5.16 -16.47
N LEU A 23 5.82 4.68 -17.26
CA LEU A 23 5.80 4.91 -18.71
C LEU A 23 5.60 6.38 -19.07
N SER A 24 4.96 7.16 -18.19
CA SER A 24 4.80 8.60 -18.38
C SER A 24 6.01 9.39 -17.87
N SER A 25 7.07 8.72 -17.48
CA SER A 25 8.27 9.33 -16.88
C SER A 25 7.94 10.10 -15.61
N GLY A 26 6.94 9.64 -14.85
CA GLY A 26 6.55 10.28 -13.61
C GLY A 26 5.66 11.50 -13.77
N SER A 27 5.08 11.71 -14.94
CA SER A 27 4.24 12.89 -15.20
C SER A 27 2.80 12.64 -14.74
N LEU A 28 2.41 13.29 -13.65
CA LEU A 28 1.03 13.22 -13.15
C LEU A 28 0.06 13.94 -14.08
N LYS A 29 0.52 14.98 -14.76
CA LYS A 29 -0.29 15.70 -15.73
C LYS A 29 -0.67 14.76 -16.89
N GLU A 30 0.27 13.99 -17.37
CA GLU A 30 0.02 13.03 -18.43
C GLU A 30 -0.92 11.91 -17.94
N LEU A 31 -0.74 11.43 -16.72
CA LEU A 31 -1.63 10.42 -16.15
C LEU A 31 -3.06 10.93 -16.00
N ALA A 32 -3.23 12.18 -15.57
CA ALA A 32 -4.55 12.78 -15.48
C ALA A 32 -5.24 12.77 -16.84
N ARG A 33 -4.50 13.08 -17.88
CA ARG A 33 -5.01 13.05 -19.25
C ARG A 33 -5.41 11.62 -19.65
N VAL A 34 -4.53 10.66 -19.40
CA VAL A 34 -4.76 9.26 -19.81
C VAL A 34 -5.98 8.67 -19.08
N TYR A 35 -6.12 8.96 -17.80
CA TYR A 35 -7.25 8.45 -17.02
C TYR A 35 -8.51 9.31 -17.12
N ASP A 36 -8.41 10.45 -17.80
CA ASP A 36 -9.51 11.40 -17.95
C ASP A 36 -10.08 11.83 -16.59
N VAL A 37 -9.18 12.23 -15.72
CA VAL A 37 -9.53 12.73 -14.37
C VAL A 37 -8.71 13.99 -14.09
N SER A 38 -9.05 14.68 -12.98
CA SER A 38 -8.32 15.88 -12.60
C SER A 38 -6.94 15.55 -12.03
N TYR A 39 -6.03 16.53 -12.08
CA TYR A 39 -4.72 16.40 -11.47
C TYR A 39 -4.79 16.06 -9.96
N PRO A 40 -5.61 16.75 -9.16
CA PRO A 40 -5.73 16.40 -7.75
C PRO A 40 -6.17 14.96 -7.52
N THR A 41 -7.01 14.42 -8.39
CA THR A 41 -7.46 13.04 -8.27
C THR A 41 -6.30 12.06 -8.47
N VAL A 42 -5.49 12.28 -9.51
CA VAL A 42 -4.32 11.45 -9.77
C VAL A 42 -3.29 11.59 -8.64
N ARG A 43 -3.08 12.82 -8.16
CA ARG A 43 -2.15 13.09 -7.07
C ARG A 43 -2.54 12.33 -5.81
N LEU A 44 -3.83 12.36 -5.48
CA LEU A 44 -4.33 11.63 -4.31
C LEU A 44 -4.09 10.12 -4.47
N ARG A 45 -4.34 9.61 -5.65
CA ARG A 45 -4.12 8.19 -5.91
C ARG A 45 -2.65 7.80 -5.75
N LEU A 46 -1.75 8.66 -6.24
CA LEU A 46 -0.31 8.42 -6.08
C LEU A 46 0.07 8.45 -4.60
N ASP A 47 -0.44 9.43 -3.85
CA ASP A 47 -0.12 9.53 -2.43
C ASP A 47 -0.57 8.28 -1.66
N ARG A 48 -1.74 7.75 -1.99
CA ARG A 48 -2.23 6.52 -1.39
C ARG A 48 -1.36 5.32 -1.73
N LEU A 49 -0.91 5.25 -2.98
CA LEU A 49 -0.05 4.17 -3.41
C LEU A 49 1.31 4.25 -2.70
N ILE A 50 1.86 5.45 -2.55
CA ILE A 50 3.12 5.66 -1.82
C ILE A 50 3.00 5.13 -0.40
N GLU A 51 1.92 5.48 0.30
CA GLU A 51 1.74 5.02 1.68
C GLU A 51 1.56 3.50 1.75
N LYS A 52 0.83 2.94 0.78
CA LYS A 52 0.65 1.49 0.71
C LYS A 52 2.00 0.79 0.54
N VAL A 53 2.82 1.28 -0.39
CA VAL A 53 4.15 0.70 -0.65
C VAL A 53 5.05 0.81 0.58
N ARG A 54 5.05 1.98 1.25
CA ARG A 54 5.85 2.16 2.46
C ARG A 54 5.51 1.13 3.52
N ILE A 55 4.23 0.89 3.74
CA ILE A 55 3.77 -0.08 4.74
C ILE A 55 4.21 -1.50 4.34
N LEU A 56 3.96 -1.86 3.09
CA LEU A 56 4.23 -3.23 2.64
C LEU A 56 5.72 -3.54 2.54
N ASP A 57 6.53 -2.52 2.29
CA ASP A 57 7.97 -2.68 2.12
C ASP A 57 8.76 -2.52 3.43
N SER A 58 8.16 -1.92 4.45
CA SER A 58 8.90 -1.39 5.59
C SER A 58 9.45 -2.45 6.54
N THR A 59 8.84 -3.61 6.65
CA THR A 59 9.25 -4.60 7.64
C THR A 59 9.02 -6.01 7.17
N THR A 60 9.75 -6.93 7.80
CA THR A 60 9.49 -8.34 7.66
C THR A 60 8.12 -8.65 8.26
N ILE A 61 7.30 -9.39 7.54
CA ILE A 61 6.02 -9.85 8.07
C ILE A 61 6.31 -11.00 9.05
N THR A 62 6.10 -10.75 10.33
CA THR A 62 6.54 -11.65 11.39
C THR A 62 5.47 -12.58 11.93
N SER A 63 4.19 -12.32 11.63
CA SER A 63 3.11 -13.15 12.12
C SER A 63 2.02 -13.28 11.08
N ASP A 64 1.21 -14.34 11.21
CA ASP A 64 0.08 -14.55 10.30
C ASP A 64 -0.94 -13.44 10.45
N PHE A 65 -1.12 -12.92 11.68
CA PHE A 65 -2.04 -11.82 11.93
C PHE A 65 -1.60 -10.57 11.17
N GLU A 66 -0.33 -10.21 11.29
CA GLU A 66 0.22 -9.04 10.59
C GLU A 66 0.12 -9.21 9.07
N ARG A 67 0.39 -10.41 8.57
CA ARG A 67 0.28 -10.71 7.16
C ARG A 67 -1.16 -10.51 6.66
N LEU A 68 -2.13 -10.97 7.43
CA LEU A 68 -3.53 -10.79 7.10
C LEU A 68 -3.90 -9.32 7.05
N LEU A 69 -3.47 -8.54 8.05
CA LEU A 69 -3.76 -7.11 8.09
C LEU A 69 -3.17 -6.38 6.88
N ARG A 70 -1.93 -6.71 6.52
CA ARG A 70 -1.30 -6.06 5.38
C ARG A 70 -1.98 -6.44 4.07
N THR A 71 -2.45 -7.68 3.95
CA THR A 71 -3.20 -8.12 2.78
C THR A 71 -4.51 -7.34 2.65
N LEU A 72 -5.26 -7.21 3.73
CA LEU A 72 -6.52 -6.49 3.73
C LEU A 72 -6.31 -5.00 3.42
N PHE A 73 -5.25 -4.41 3.95
CA PHE A 73 -4.90 -3.04 3.64
C PHE A 73 -4.59 -2.87 2.16
N ALA A 74 -3.80 -3.78 1.59
CA ALA A 74 -3.43 -3.72 0.17
C ALA A 74 -4.67 -3.87 -0.72
N GLU A 75 -5.69 -4.58 -0.25
CA GLU A 75 -6.95 -4.73 -0.96
C GLU A 75 -7.90 -3.55 -0.76
N GLY A 76 -7.50 -2.57 0.04
CA GLY A 76 -8.33 -1.38 0.27
C GLY A 76 -9.45 -1.58 1.27
N LYS A 77 -9.36 -2.61 2.12
CA LYS A 77 -10.43 -2.90 3.09
C LYS A 77 -10.45 -1.92 4.26
N PHE A 78 -9.33 -1.27 4.55
CA PHE A 78 -9.27 -0.22 5.55
C PHE A 78 -8.09 0.71 5.25
N ASP A 79 -8.07 1.88 5.91
CA ASP A 79 -7.07 2.91 5.62
C ASP A 79 -5.78 2.70 6.42
N ILE A 80 -4.78 3.52 6.11
CA ILE A 80 -3.47 3.44 6.76
C ILE A 80 -3.53 3.73 8.26
N ASN A 81 -4.37 4.66 8.67
CA ASN A 81 -4.51 4.99 10.08
C ASN A 81 -5.05 3.80 10.86
N THR A 82 -6.06 3.13 10.32
CA THR A 82 -6.63 1.94 10.93
C THR A 82 -5.58 0.84 11.03
N LEU A 83 -4.80 0.63 9.97
CA LEU A 83 -3.74 -0.37 9.99
C LEU A 83 -2.74 -0.08 11.11
N ASN A 84 -2.30 1.16 11.22
CA ASN A 84 -1.32 1.55 12.23
C ASN A 84 -1.84 1.34 13.66
N VAL A 85 -3.12 1.69 13.89
CA VAL A 85 -3.74 1.49 15.20
C VAL A 85 -3.78 0.01 15.58
N ILE A 86 -4.18 -0.83 14.64
CA ILE A 86 -4.28 -2.27 14.89
C ILE A 86 -2.90 -2.88 15.15
N LEU A 87 -1.90 -2.50 14.34
CA LEU A 87 -0.55 -3.03 14.52
C LEU A 87 0.07 -2.58 15.85
N ALA A 88 -0.17 -1.33 16.24
CA ALA A 88 0.33 -0.81 17.51
C ALA A 88 -0.31 -1.55 18.68
N ALA A 89 -1.62 -1.78 18.62
CA ALA A 89 -2.33 -2.50 19.67
C ALA A 89 -1.83 -3.94 19.79
N GLN A 90 -1.59 -4.59 18.67
CA GLN A 90 -1.10 -5.97 18.65
C GLN A 90 0.31 -6.07 19.22
N ARG A 91 1.19 -5.14 18.88
CA ARG A 91 2.55 -5.11 19.40
C ARG A 91 2.55 -4.90 20.92
N LYS A 92 1.72 -3.98 21.39
CA LYS A 92 1.60 -3.72 22.81
C LYS A 92 1.11 -4.96 23.58
N SER A 93 0.11 -5.64 23.04
CA SER A 93 -0.41 -6.87 23.63
C SER A 93 0.69 -7.94 23.72
N THR A 94 1.48 -8.09 22.68
CA THR A 94 2.58 -9.04 22.63
C THR A 94 3.64 -8.72 23.67
N GLU A 95 3.98 -7.44 23.84
CA GLU A 95 4.95 -7.00 24.83
C GLU A 95 4.48 -7.26 26.25
N GLU A 96 3.19 -7.06 26.53
CA GLU A 96 2.64 -7.26 27.86
C GLU A 96 2.65 -8.73 28.26
N LYS A 97 2.71 -9.64 27.32
CA LYS A 97 2.70 -11.08 27.60
C LYS A 97 4.06 -11.65 27.99
N LYS A 98 5.09 -10.86 27.95
CA LYS A 98 6.42 -11.31 28.33
C LYS A 98 6.61 -11.41 29.84
#